data_7285e279d38fc53557b7c520a7b5f178
#
_entry.id   7285e279d38fc53557b7c520a7b5f178
#
_cell.length_a   1.000
_cell.length_b   1.000
_cell.length_c   1.000
_cell.angle_alpha   90.00
_cell.angle_beta   90.00
_cell.angle_gamma   90.00
#
_symmetry.space_group_name_H-M   'P 1'
#
loop_
_entity.id
_entity.type
_entity.pdbx_description
1 polymer ?
#
loop_
_entity_poly.entity_id
_entity_poly.type
_entity_poly.pdbx_seq_one_letter_code
_entity_poly.pdbx_strand_id
1 'polypeptide(L)'
;MSKDIRVILIKIADRLHNTRTMQFQSPAKQISKSRETMDIYAPLAHRLGMQKIKWELEDTSLKYLDPEGYNEIMRYLNAHQAEADAFMKAIQSKITTRLSAVGIHGSIYGRIKHVYSIYRKMKAQNKTIDELYDMYAFRVIVDSIPDCYNVLGHIHDLFNLVPGRFKDYISTPKPNMYQSLHTTVIGQQGIPFEVQIRTWEMHMTAEYGVAAHWKYKTGSGEGTKPGDEEKFAWIRRLLETQQESDAQDFFHNLKVDMFADEVFVFSPKGDVINLPAGATPIDFAYSIHSAIGNSMV
;
A
#
# COMPACT_ATOMS: atom_id res chain seq x y z
N MET A 1 -14.65 -14.13 13.93
CA MET A 1 -13.18 -13.99 14.02
C MET A 1 -12.76 -13.74 15.46
N SER A 2 -11.47 -13.90 15.78
CA SER A 2 -10.98 -13.79 17.16
C SER A 2 -10.93 -12.32 17.63
N LYS A 3 -11.20 -12.11 18.93
CA LYS A 3 -11.03 -10.81 19.61
C LYS A 3 -9.54 -10.38 19.72
N ASP A 4 -8.61 -11.26 19.31
CA ASP A 4 -7.17 -11.05 19.44
C ASP A 4 -6.53 -10.96 18.03
N ILE A 5 -5.90 -9.84 17.74
CA ILE A 5 -5.21 -9.58 16.48
C ILE A 5 -4.10 -10.61 16.18
N ARG A 6 -3.48 -11.19 17.20
CA ARG A 6 -2.45 -12.22 17.04
C ARG A 6 -2.97 -13.41 16.26
N VAL A 7 -4.22 -13.79 16.47
CA VAL A 7 -4.86 -14.89 15.72
C VAL A 7 -4.99 -14.53 14.24
N ILE A 8 -5.32 -13.27 13.93
CA ILE A 8 -5.41 -12.81 12.54
C ILE A 8 -4.02 -12.85 11.87
N LEU A 9 -2.97 -12.39 12.56
CA LEU A 9 -1.60 -12.44 12.06
C LEU A 9 -1.14 -13.88 11.79
N ILE A 10 -1.42 -14.81 12.72
CA ILE A 10 -1.12 -16.24 12.55
C ILE A 10 -1.87 -16.81 11.34
N LYS A 11 -3.15 -16.46 11.17
CA LYS A 11 -3.96 -16.91 10.03
C LYS A 11 -3.45 -16.38 8.69
N ILE A 12 -2.98 -15.13 8.65
CA ILE A 12 -2.36 -14.55 7.45
C ILE A 12 -1.04 -15.27 7.14
N ALA A 13 -0.21 -15.56 8.15
CA ALA A 13 1.05 -16.28 7.98
C ALA A 13 0.81 -17.73 7.49
N ASP A 14 -0.16 -18.43 8.07
CA ASP A 14 -0.59 -19.76 7.63
C ASP A 14 -1.08 -19.72 6.18
N ARG A 15 -1.93 -18.74 5.84
CA ARG A 15 -2.42 -18.56 4.46
C ARG A 15 -1.26 -18.31 3.49
N LEU A 16 -0.31 -17.47 3.85
CA LEU A 16 0.86 -17.19 3.03
C LEU A 16 1.67 -18.46 2.77
N HIS A 17 1.92 -19.28 3.81
CA HIS A 17 2.59 -20.56 3.66
C HIS A 17 1.81 -21.51 2.73
N ASN A 18 0.50 -21.63 2.93
CA ASN A 18 -0.36 -22.46 2.11
C ASN A 18 -0.41 -21.98 0.65
N THR A 19 -0.36 -20.68 0.41
CA THR A 19 -0.32 -20.10 -0.93
C THR A 19 1.00 -20.44 -1.65
N ARG A 20 2.13 -20.42 -0.94
CA ARG A 20 3.45 -20.81 -1.48
C ARG A 20 3.54 -22.28 -1.88
N THR A 21 2.73 -23.12 -1.26
CA THR A 21 2.69 -24.58 -1.53
C THR A 21 1.48 -25.01 -2.35
N MET A 22 0.78 -24.07 -2.96
CA MET A 22 -0.48 -24.28 -3.67
C MET A 22 -0.35 -25.27 -4.85
N GLN A 23 0.84 -25.36 -5.46
CA GLN A 23 1.10 -26.29 -6.59
C GLN A 23 0.87 -27.77 -6.24
N PHE A 24 0.91 -28.13 -4.95
CA PHE A 24 0.67 -29.51 -4.50
C PHE A 24 -0.81 -29.82 -4.23
N GLN A 25 -1.70 -28.84 -4.42
CA GLN A 25 -3.15 -29.02 -4.26
C GLN A 25 -3.81 -29.40 -5.58
N SER A 26 -4.99 -30.03 -5.50
CA SER A 26 -5.81 -30.29 -6.69
C SER A 26 -6.28 -28.99 -7.36
N PRO A 27 -6.51 -28.98 -8.71
CA PRO A 27 -6.92 -27.76 -9.43
C PRO A 27 -8.15 -27.07 -8.83
N ALA A 28 -9.15 -27.84 -8.41
CA ALA A 28 -10.35 -27.30 -7.76
C ALA A 28 -10.03 -26.56 -6.44
N LYS A 29 -9.11 -27.14 -5.63
CA LYS A 29 -8.65 -26.49 -4.39
C LYS A 29 -7.77 -25.27 -4.67
N GLN A 30 -6.92 -25.31 -5.70
CA GLN A 30 -6.10 -24.16 -6.12
C GLN A 30 -6.99 -22.94 -6.41
N ILE A 31 -8.04 -23.11 -7.22
CA ILE A 31 -8.98 -22.04 -7.56
C ILE A 31 -9.76 -21.56 -6.33
N SER A 32 -10.35 -22.50 -5.57
CA SER A 32 -11.15 -22.14 -4.39
C SER A 32 -10.34 -21.40 -3.33
N LYS A 33 -9.12 -21.88 -3.03
CA LYS A 33 -8.25 -21.27 -2.03
C LYS A 33 -7.65 -19.94 -2.50
N SER A 34 -7.35 -19.80 -3.79
CA SER A 34 -6.91 -18.53 -4.37
C SER A 34 -8.01 -17.48 -4.33
N ARG A 35 -9.27 -17.86 -4.61
CA ARG A 35 -10.42 -16.95 -4.49
C ARG A 35 -10.62 -16.50 -3.04
N GLU A 36 -10.63 -17.43 -2.09
CA GLU A 36 -10.70 -17.11 -0.67
C GLU A 36 -9.56 -16.18 -0.23
N THR A 37 -8.35 -16.38 -0.77
CA THR A 37 -7.19 -15.53 -0.49
C THR A 37 -7.40 -14.10 -0.99
N MET A 38 -7.89 -13.94 -2.22
CA MET A 38 -8.17 -12.63 -2.81
C MET A 38 -9.35 -11.91 -2.15
N ASP A 39 -10.37 -12.66 -1.73
CA ASP A 39 -11.57 -12.08 -1.17
C ASP A 39 -11.41 -11.71 0.31
N ILE A 40 -10.55 -12.41 1.06
CA ILE A 40 -10.47 -12.26 2.52
C ILE A 40 -9.06 -11.87 2.97
N TYR A 41 -8.03 -12.64 2.65
CA TYR A 41 -6.72 -12.50 3.28
C TYR A 41 -5.89 -11.35 2.69
N ALA A 42 -5.95 -11.10 1.40
CA ALA A 42 -5.28 -9.95 0.80
C ALA A 42 -5.87 -8.62 1.28
N PRO A 43 -7.20 -8.44 1.35
CA PRO A 43 -7.83 -7.29 1.99
C PRO A 43 -7.45 -7.12 3.47
N LEU A 44 -7.44 -8.20 4.26
CA LEU A 44 -7.02 -8.15 5.65
C LEU A 44 -5.56 -7.72 5.79
N ALA A 45 -4.65 -8.28 4.98
CA ALA A 45 -3.25 -7.89 4.97
C ALA A 45 -3.08 -6.41 4.58
N HIS A 46 -3.90 -5.91 3.64
CA HIS A 46 -3.91 -4.49 3.26
C HIS A 46 -4.32 -3.60 4.42
N ARG A 47 -5.43 -3.91 5.09
CA ARG A 47 -5.91 -3.15 6.25
C ARG A 47 -4.92 -3.14 7.40
N LEU A 48 -4.22 -4.24 7.62
CA LEU A 48 -3.18 -4.33 8.64
C LEU A 48 -1.84 -3.71 8.21
N GLY A 49 -1.78 -3.05 7.04
CA GLY A 49 -0.58 -2.40 6.51
C GLY A 49 0.51 -3.36 6.02
N MET A 50 0.24 -4.68 5.99
CA MET A 50 1.22 -5.72 5.64
C MET A 50 1.39 -5.85 4.13
N GLN A 51 1.89 -4.78 3.47
CA GLN A 51 1.92 -4.68 2.01
C GLN A 51 2.73 -5.78 1.34
N LYS A 52 3.86 -6.17 1.92
CA LYS A 52 4.70 -7.24 1.38
C LYS A 52 3.94 -8.57 1.29
N ILE A 53 3.19 -8.92 2.33
CA ILE A 53 2.39 -10.14 2.36
C ILE A 53 1.20 -10.03 1.40
N LYS A 54 0.52 -8.89 1.39
CA LYS A 54 -0.59 -8.63 0.46
C LYS A 54 -0.18 -8.90 -0.97
N TRP A 55 0.91 -8.32 -1.43
CA TRP A 55 1.37 -8.48 -2.82
C TRP A 55 1.69 -9.93 -3.17
N GLU A 56 2.36 -10.65 -2.28
CA GLU A 56 2.68 -12.06 -2.49
C GLU A 56 1.42 -12.93 -2.56
N LEU A 57 0.42 -12.65 -1.70
CA LEU A 57 -0.88 -13.32 -1.74
C LEU A 57 -1.62 -13.04 -3.05
N GLU A 58 -1.64 -11.79 -3.51
CA GLU A 58 -2.29 -11.37 -4.74
C GLU A 58 -1.63 -11.99 -5.97
N ASP A 59 -0.30 -11.88 -6.11
CA ASP A 59 0.45 -12.39 -7.28
C ASP A 59 0.34 -13.92 -7.39
N THR A 60 0.48 -14.62 -6.26
CA THR A 60 0.38 -16.09 -6.26
C THR A 60 -1.04 -16.55 -6.54
N SER A 61 -2.05 -15.87 -6.02
CA SER A 61 -3.45 -16.21 -6.28
C SER A 61 -3.85 -15.95 -7.74
N LEU A 62 -3.38 -14.87 -8.35
CA LEU A 62 -3.63 -14.56 -9.76
C LEU A 62 -3.16 -15.68 -10.68
N LYS A 63 -2.00 -16.30 -10.38
CA LYS A 63 -1.44 -17.41 -11.16
C LYS A 63 -2.43 -18.59 -11.33
N TYR A 64 -3.33 -18.79 -10.37
CA TYR A 64 -4.32 -19.88 -10.41
C TYR A 64 -5.71 -19.41 -10.84
N LEU A 65 -6.04 -18.12 -10.65
CA LEU A 65 -7.34 -17.58 -11.00
C LEU A 65 -7.45 -17.14 -12.46
N ASP A 66 -6.37 -16.56 -13.01
CA ASP A 66 -6.24 -16.19 -14.41
C ASP A 66 -4.80 -16.50 -14.88
N PRO A 67 -4.49 -17.80 -15.17
CA PRO A 67 -3.17 -18.20 -15.62
C PRO A 67 -2.73 -17.52 -16.92
N GLU A 68 -3.67 -17.24 -17.81
CA GLU A 68 -3.38 -16.60 -19.11
C GLU A 68 -2.92 -15.16 -18.90
N GLY A 69 -3.69 -14.37 -18.16
CA GLY A 69 -3.32 -12.98 -17.84
C GLY A 69 -2.03 -12.90 -17.00
N TYR A 70 -1.83 -13.82 -16.06
CA TYR A 70 -0.57 -13.90 -15.31
C TYR A 70 0.62 -14.17 -16.23
N ASN A 71 0.52 -15.17 -17.10
CA ASN A 71 1.60 -15.57 -17.99
C ASN A 71 1.88 -14.51 -19.09
N GLU A 72 0.87 -13.79 -19.56
CA GLU A 72 1.03 -12.67 -20.47
C GLU A 72 1.94 -11.60 -19.85
N ILE A 73 1.63 -11.16 -18.64
CA ILE A 73 2.43 -10.16 -17.92
C ILE A 73 3.84 -10.69 -17.65
N MET A 74 3.99 -11.92 -17.20
CA MET A 74 5.30 -12.51 -16.92
C MET A 74 6.18 -12.61 -18.18
N ARG A 75 5.61 -12.98 -19.32
CA ARG A 75 6.34 -13.02 -20.60
C ARG A 75 6.83 -11.62 -20.98
N TYR A 76 5.98 -10.62 -20.87
CA TYR A 76 6.34 -9.24 -21.14
C TYR A 76 7.48 -8.75 -20.23
N LEU A 77 7.33 -8.94 -18.92
CA LEU A 77 8.35 -8.52 -17.95
C LEU A 77 9.70 -9.20 -18.19
N ASN A 78 9.69 -10.51 -18.51
CA ASN A 78 10.90 -11.25 -18.80
C ASN A 78 11.56 -10.80 -20.12
N ALA A 79 10.76 -10.50 -21.14
CA ALA A 79 11.27 -10.03 -22.43
C ALA A 79 11.96 -8.65 -22.33
N HIS A 80 11.47 -7.77 -21.44
CA HIS A 80 12.00 -6.40 -21.27
C HIS A 80 12.88 -6.24 -20.03
N GLN A 81 13.29 -7.34 -19.37
CA GLN A 81 14.05 -7.31 -18.12
C GLN A 81 15.35 -6.49 -18.23
N ALA A 82 16.13 -6.70 -19.30
CA ALA A 82 17.41 -6.02 -19.48
C ALA A 82 17.24 -4.50 -19.65
N GLU A 83 16.24 -4.09 -20.39
CA GLU A 83 15.90 -2.67 -20.61
C GLU A 83 15.43 -2.02 -19.31
N ALA A 84 14.56 -2.72 -18.56
CA ALA A 84 14.07 -2.28 -17.27
C ALA A 84 15.20 -2.12 -16.25
N ASP A 85 16.12 -3.08 -16.19
CA ASP A 85 17.29 -3.03 -15.29
C ASP A 85 18.23 -1.87 -15.65
N ALA A 86 18.48 -1.64 -16.94
CA ALA A 86 19.29 -0.52 -17.41
C ALA A 86 18.64 0.82 -17.04
N PHE A 87 17.33 0.96 -17.29
CA PHE A 87 16.57 2.15 -16.92
C PHE A 87 16.61 2.40 -15.42
N MET A 88 16.31 1.37 -14.61
CA MET A 88 16.32 1.49 -13.16
C MET A 88 17.68 1.91 -12.61
N LYS A 89 18.79 1.31 -13.12
CA LYS A 89 20.14 1.68 -12.72
C LYS A 89 20.48 3.13 -13.09
N ALA A 90 20.11 3.59 -14.28
CA ALA A 90 20.36 4.96 -14.71
C ALA A 90 19.66 5.99 -13.83
N ILE A 91 18.36 5.79 -13.54
CA ILE A 91 17.59 6.68 -12.66
C ILE A 91 18.12 6.63 -11.23
N GLN A 92 18.40 5.44 -10.69
CA GLN A 92 18.97 5.27 -9.35
C GLN A 92 20.29 6.00 -9.22
N SER A 93 21.21 5.84 -10.17
CA SER A 93 22.51 6.53 -10.18
C SER A 93 22.33 8.05 -10.20
N LYS A 94 21.42 8.57 -11.03
CA LYS A 94 21.16 10.01 -11.13
C LYS A 94 20.64 10.60 -9.82
N ILE A 95 19.70 9.92 -9.17
CA ILE A 95 19.16 10.34 -7.86
C ILE A 95 20.27 10.25 -6.79
N THR A 96 21.02 9.14 -6.73
CA THR A 96 22.10 8.95 -5.76
C THR A 96 23.16 10.05 -5.87
N THR A 97 23.61 10.36 -7.09
CA THR A 97 24.60 11.42 -7.35
C THR A 97 24.09 12.78 -6.86
N ARG A 98 22.81 13.09 -7.13
CA ARG A 98 22.22 14.36 -6.68
C ARG A 98 22.14 14.44 -5.16
N LEU A 99 21.63 13.39 -4.48
CA LEU A 99 21.48 13.41 -3.04
C LEU A 99 22.84 13.46 -2.33
N SER A 100 23.85 12.76 -2.85
CA SER A 100 25.22 12.84 -2.33
C SER A 100 25.82 14.22 -2.47
N ALA A 101 25.58 14.91 -3.61
CA ALA A 101 26.10 16.26 -3.86
C ALA A 101 25.51 17.32 -2.90
N VAL A 102 24.33 17.08 -2.35
CA VAL A 102 23.66 18.00 -1.40
C VAL A 102 23.73 17.50 0.05
N GLY A 103 24.50 16.45 0.31
CA GLY A 103 24.74 15.91 1.67
C GLY A 103 23.52 15.20 2.28
N ILE A 104 22.54 14.77 1.49
CA ILE A 104 21.40 13.98 1.97
C ILE A 104 21.76 12.49 1.91
N HIS A 105 21.75 11.83 3.07
CA HIS A 105 21.93 10.40 3.16
C HIS A 105 20.61 9.67 2.93
N GLY A 106 20.63 8.66 2.07
CA GLY A 106 19.42 7.88 1.79
C GLY A 106 19.71 6.63 0.97
N SER A 107 18.80 5.66 1.08
CA SER A 107 18.84 4.42 0.31
C SER A 107 17.80 4.48 -0.81
N ILE A 108 18.21 4.15 -2.04
CA ILE A 108 17.35 4.24 -3.22
C ILE A 108 17.17 2.84 -3.81
N TYR A 109 15.92 2.43 -3.96
CA TYR A 109 15.55 1.12 -4.50
C TYR A 109 14.59 1.31 -5.68
N GLY A 110 14.99 0.81 -6.85
CA GLY A 110 14.10 0.66 -8.00
C GLY A 110 13.31 -0.65 -7.90
N ARG A 111 12.05 -0.64 -8.33
CA ARG A 111 11.22 -1.84 -8.45
C ARG A 111 10.25 -1.74 -9.62
N ILE A 112 9.95 -2.87 -10.22
CA ILE A 112 8.80 -3.02 -11.10
C ILE A 112 7.56 -3.28 -10.23
N LYS A 113 6.40 -2.77 -10.63
CA LYS A 113 5.14 -3.04 -9.92
C LYS A 113 4.80 -4.54 -9.98
N HIS A 114 4.12 -5.01 -8.93
CA HIS A 114 3.69 -6.41 -8.80
C HIS A 114 2.74 -6.81 -9.93
N VAL A 115 2.77 -8.08 -10.30
CA VAL A 115 2.01 -8.65 -11.41
C VAL A 115 0.51 -8.36 -11.27
N TYR A 116 -0.06 -8.61 -10.09
CA TYR A 116 -1.47 -8.30 -9.86
C TYR A 116 -1.81 -6.82 -9.97
N SER A 117 -0.91 -5.92 -9.56
CA SER A 117 -1.11 -4.48 -9.71
C SER A 117 -1.15 -4.05 -11.18
N ILE A 118 -0.33 -4.66 -12.04
CA ILE A 118 -0.33 -4.48 -13.48
C ILE A 118 -1.64 -5.03 -14.06
N TYR A 119 -1.95 -6.30 -13.77
CA TYR A 119 -3.16 -6.98 -14.20
C TYR A 119 -4.43 -6.18 -13.91
N ARG A 120 -4.58 -5.72 -12.66
CA ARG A 120 -5.73 -4.91 -12.25
C ARG A 120 -5.85 -3.62 -13.04
N LYS A 121 -4.75 -2.92 -13.33
CA LYS A 121 -4.77 -1.72 -14.15
C LYS A 121 -5.16 -2.01 -15.60
N MET A 122 -4.61 -3.05 -16.21
CA MET A 122 -4.99 -3.49 -17.55
C MET A 122 -6.51 -3.70 -17.62
N LYS A 123 -7.08 -4.45 -16.68
CA LYS A 123 -8.53 -4.71 -16.62
C LYS A 123 -9.36 -3.47 -16.32
N ALA A 124 -8.96 -2.64 -15.35
CA ALA A 124 -9.73 -1.44 -14.96
C ALA A 124 -9.73 -0.34 -16.02
N GLN A 125 -8.64 -0.21 -16.80
CA GLN A 125 -8.49 0.81 -17.83
C GLN A 125 -8.74 0.27 -19.25
N ASN A 126 -8.99 -1.02 -19.39
CA ASN A 126 -9.10 -1.74 -20.67
C ASN A 126 -7.91 -1.44 -21.59
N LYS A 127 -6.69 -1.55 -21.04
CA LYS A 127 -5.42 -1.27 -21.73
C LYS A 127 -4.57 -2.52 -21.82
N THR A 128 -3.74 -2.56 -22.84
CA THR A 128 -2.64 -3.53 -22.95
C THR A 128 -1.49 -3.15 -22.02
N ILE A 129 -0.56 -4.07 -21.78
CA ILE A 129 0.59 -3.82 -20.90
C ILE A 129 1.50 -2.71 -21.45
N ASP A 130 1.64 -2.61 -22.78
CA ASP A 130 2.45 -1.59 -23.48
C ASP A 130 1.89 -0.16 -23.29
N GLU A 131 0.60 -0.04 -23.00
CA GLU A 131 -0.06 1.25 -22.77
C GLU A 131 0.00 1.68 -21.30
N LEU A 132 0.63 0.89 -20.42
CA LEU A 132 0.81 1.22 -19.02
C LEU A 132 2.10 1.99 -18.78
N TYR A 133 1.98 3.29 -18.52
CA TYR A 133 3.11 4.20 -18.36
C TYR A 133 3.76 4.19 -16.96
N ASP A 134 3.17 3.58 -15.93
CA ASP A 134 3.61 3.68 -14.54
C ASP A 134 4.09 2.34 -13.95
N MET A 135 4.81 1.56 -14.74
CA MET A 135 5.30 0.25 -14.29
C MET A 135 6.50 0.35 -13.34
N TYR A 136 7.27 1.43 -13.43
CA TYR A 136 8.47 1.64 -12.64
C TYR A 136 8.19 2.49 -11.41
N ALA A 137 8.73 2.08 -10.29
CA ALA A 137 8.67 2.85 -9.05
C ALA A 137 10.04 2.88 -8.38
N PHE A 138 10.40 4.03 -7.82
CA PHE A 138 11.59 4.21 -7.02
C PHE A 138 11.19 4.53 -5.59
N ARG A 139 11.91 3.96 -4.66
CA ARG A 139 11.74 4.23 -3.24
C ARG A 139 13.00 4.89 -2.72
N VAL A 140 12.85 6.08 -2.18
CA VAL A 140 13.93 6.81 -1.52
C VAL A 140 13.64 6.80 -0.02
N ILE A 141 14.56 6.24 0.76
CA ILE A 141 14.42 6.13 2.20
C ILE A 141 15.49 7.01 2.83
N VAL A 142 15.06 7.94 3.68
CA VAL A 142 15.92 8.91 4.36
C VAL A 142 15.71 8.86 5.87
N ASP A 143 16.49 9.63 6.62
CA ASP A 143 16.51 9.53 8.08
C ASP A 143 15.45 10.42 8.74
N SER A 144 15.03 11.52 8.10
CA SER A 144 14.12 12.49 8.70
C SER A 144 12.99 12.95 7.77
N ILE A 145 11.89 13.44 8.36
CA ILE A 145 10.78 14.04 7.60
C ILE A 145 11.22 15.28 6.81
N PRO A 146 12.01 16.21 7.36
CA PRO A 146 12.55 17.32 6.55
C PRO A 146 13.32 16.85 5.33
N ASP A 147 14.12 15.78 5.45
CA ASP A 147 14.84 15.21 4.31
C ASP A 147 13.89 14.63 3.26
N CYS A 148 12.72 14.10 3.65
CA CYS A 148 11.73 13.65 2.68
C CYS A 148 11.29 14.79 1.76
N TYR A 149 11.00 15.97 2.31
CA TYR A 149 10.58 17.14 1.53
C TYR A 149 11.74 17.76 0.74
N ASN A 150 12.96 17.74 1.28
CA ASN A 150 14.16 18.17 0.56
C ASN A 150 14.40 17.28 -0.67
N VAL A 151 14.33 15.96 -0.51
CA VAL A 151 14.44 15.00 -1.62
C VAL A 151 13.36 15.23 -2.66
N LEU A 152 12.12 15.52 -2.27
CA LEU A 152 11.04 15.84 -3.21
C LEU A 152 11.42 17.02 -4.11
N GLY A 153 11.96 18.11 -3.53
CA GLY A 153 12.43 19.27 -4.29
C GLY A 153 13.52 18.89 -5.30
N HIS A 154 14.49 18.06 -4.87
CA HIS A 154 15.56 17.60 -5.77
C HIS A 154 15.06 16.67 -6.87
N ILE A 155 14.06 15.81 -6.60
CA ILE A 155 13.43 14.98 -7.64
C ILE A 155 12.73 15.84 -8.70
N HIS A 156 12.01 16.88 -8.28
CA HIS A 156 11.33 17.79 -9.21
C HIS A 156 12.29 18.71 -9.99
N ASP A 157 13.49 18.96 -9.46
CA ASP A 157 14.56 19.65 -10.20
C ASP A 157 15.25 18.73 -11.24
N LEU A 158 15.35 17.43 -10.94
CA LEU A 158 15.96 16.44 -11.84
C LEU A 158 15.04 15.96 -12.96
N PHE A 159 13.73 15.94 -12.74
CA PHE A 159 12.74 15.32 -13.62
C PHE A 159 11.46 16.16 -13.72
N ASN A 160 10.79 16.07 -14.85
CA ASN A 160 9.55 16.80 -15.07
C ASN A 160 8.39 16.16 -14.32
N LEU A 161 7.71 16.92 -13.45
CA LEU A 161 6.52 16.47 -12.72
C LEU A 161 5.34 16.20 -13.67
N VAL A 162 4.65 15.10 -13.46
CA VAL A 162 3.33 14.85 -14.06
C VAL A 162 2.24 15.55 -13.22
N PRO A 163 1.54 16.57 -13.76
CA PRO A 163 0.54 17.31 -13.01
C PRO A 163 -0.55 16.42 -12.42
N GLY A 164 -0.99 16.74 -11.20
CA GLY A 164 -2.06 16.00 -10.51
C GLY A 164 -1.65 14.61 -9.98
N ARG A 165 -0.36 14.25 -10.07
CA ARG A 165 0.16 12.96 -9.61
C ARG A 165 1.02 13.03 -8.35
N PHE A 166 0.98 14.15 -7.64
CA PHE A 166 1.60 14.28 -6.33
C PHE A 166 0.61 13.97 -5.21
N LYS A 167 1.05 13.21 -4.19
CA LYS A 167 0.26 12.88 -3.00
C LYS A 167 1.16 12.94 -1.77
N ASP A 168 0.71 13.65 -0.74
CA ASP A 168 1.40 13.78 0.53
C ASP A 168 0.67 12.93 1.61
N TYR A 169 1.16 11.70 1.78
CA TYR A 169 0.70 10.82 2.85
C TYR A 169 1.55 10.93 4.13
N ILE A 170 2.50 11.88 4.20
CA ILE A 170 3.20 12.19 5.46
C ILE A 170 2.34 13.12 6.29
N SER A 171 1.85 14.20 5.68
CA SER A 171 0.95 15.18 6.34
C SER A 171 -0.44 14.59 6.59
N THR A 172 -0.93 13.72 5.69
CA THR A 172 -2.25 13.09 5.79
C THR A 172 -2.09 11.57 5.63
N PRO A 173 -1.75 10.85 6.72
CA PRO A 173 -1.55 9.40 6.68
C PRO A 173 -2.82 8.65 6.27
N LYS A 174 -2.64 7.51 5.58
CA LYS A 174 -3.76 6.62 5.27
C LYS A 174 -4.32 5.95 6.55
N PRO A 175 -5.58 5.49 6.53
CA PRO A 175 -6.19 4.81 7.69
C PRO A 175 -5.38 3.60 8.21
N ASN A 176 -4.60 2.94 7.35
CA ASN A 176 -3.71 1.84 7.71
C ASN A 176 -2.31 2.32 8.14
N MET A 177 -2.16 3.58 8.53
CA MET A 177 -0.93 4.25 8.96
C MET A 177 0.18 4.33 7.90
N TYR A 178 -0.14 4.13 6.65
CA TYR A 178 0.82 4.30 5.56
C TYR A 178 1.18 5.77 5.40
N GLN A 179 2.49 6.07 5.41
CA GLN A 179 3.05 7.41 5.20
C GLN A 179 4.13 7.35 4.12
N SER A 180 4.07 8.26 3.18
CA SER A 180 5.08 8.50 2.13
C SER A 180 4.71 9.72 1.30
N LEU A 181 5.68 10.43 0.75
CA LEU A 181 5.41 11.32 -0.38
C LEU A 181 5.41 10.47 -1.67
N HIS A 182 4.44 10.71 -2.53
CA HIS A 182 4.35 10.08 -3.84
C HIS A 182 4.38 11.15 -4.91
N THR A 183 5.26 11.02 -5.87
CA THR A 183 5.28 11.87 -7.05
C THR A 183 5.52 11.04 -8.30
N THR A 184 4.85 11.36 -9.38
CA THR A 184 5.10 10.76 -10.70
C THR A 184 5.83 11.78 -11.54
N VAL A 185 6.97 11.37 -12.09
CA VAL A 185 7.82 12.22 -12.91
C VAL A 185 8.19 11.52 -14.22
N ILE A 186 8.62 12.30 -15.20
CA ILE A 186 9.06 11.82 -16.52
C ILE A 186 10.57 12.01 -16.62
N GLY A 187 11.28 10.92 -16.92
CA GLY A 187 12.71 10.93 -17.20
C GLY A 187 13.05 11.43 -18.61
N GLN A 188 14.35 11.54 -18.92
CA GLN A 188 14.83 12.00 -20.22
C GLN A 188 14.39 11.14 -21.41
N GLN A 189 14.05 9.88 -21.17
CA GLN A 189 13.55 8.94 -22.19
C GLN A 189 12.04 9.03 -22.42
N GLY A 190 11.33 9.98 -21.79
CA GLY A 190 9.88 10.09 -21.88
C GLY A 190 9.12 9.02 -21.08
N ILE A 191 9.82 8.15 -20.34
CA ILE A 191 9.21 7.09 -19.53
C ILE A 191 8.82 7.65 -18.17
N PRO A 192 7.52 7.64 -17.82
CA PRO A 192 7.07 8.05 -16.49
C PRO A 192 7.38 6.98 -15.45
N PHE A 193 7.73 7.44 -14.25
CA PHE A 193 7.94 6.59 -13.08
C PHE A 193 7.50 7.26 -11.80
N GLU A 194 7.10 6.46 -10.83
CA GLU A 194 6.69 6.92 -9.51
C GLU A 194 7.90 6.97 -8.57
N VAL A 195 8.03 8.03 -7.78
CA VAL A 195 8.99 8.13 -6.68
C VAL A 195 8.24 8.20 -5.36
N GLN A 196 8.54 7.24 -4.47
CA GLN A 196 8.02 7.15 -3.12
C GLN A 196 9.12 7.55 -2.15
N ILE A 197 8.90 8.61 -1.37
CA ILE A 197 9.91 9.14 -0.44
C ILE A 197 9.37 9.01 0.98
N ARG A 198 10.16 8.43 1.88
CA ARG A 198 9.75 8.16 3.27
C ARG A 198 10.94 7.92 4.19
N THR A 199 10.71 8.00 5.49
CA THR A 199 11.73 7.64 6.48
C THR A 199 11.83 6.12 6.66
N TRP A 200 12.87 5.66 7.36
CA TRP A 200 13.01 4.24 7.73
C TRP A 200 11.84 3.73 8.58
N GLU A 201 11.34 4.54 9.52
CA GLU A 201 10.19 4.16 10.34
C GLU A 201 8.93 3.98 9.48
N MET A 202 8.66 4.94 8.59
CA MET A 202 7.55 4.85 7.64
C MET A 202 7.71 3.66 6.70
N HIS A 203 8.94 3.33 6.31
CA HIS A 203 9.23 2.17 5.47
C HIS A 203 8.88 0.86 6.19
N MET A 204 9.31 0.70 7.43
CA MET A 204 8.99 -0.49 8.22
C MET A 204 7.49 -0.63 8.44
N THR A 205 6.81 0.47 8.77
CA THR A 205 5.34 0.50 8.91
C THR A 205 4.64 0.12 7.59
N ALA A 206 5.10 0.64 6.45
CA ALA A 206 4.51 0.34 5.14
C ALA A 206 4.74 -1.11 4.68
N GLU A 207 5.86 -1.76 5.03
CA GLU A 207 6.15 -3.13 4.61
C GLU A 207 5.50 -4.18 5.52
N TYR A 208 5.54 -3.96 6.83
CA TYR A 208 5.16 -4.95 7.84
C TYR A 208 3.90 -4.57 8.63
N GLY A 209 3.40 -3.33 8.48
CA GLY A 209 2.20 -2.86 9.14
C GLY A 209 2.26 -3.01 10.65
N VAL A 210 1.18 -3.53 11.21
CA VAL A 210 1.05 -3.78 12.65
C VAL A 210 2.17 -4.66 13.21
N ALA A 211 2.69 -5.60 12.42
CA ALA A 211 3.76 -6.49 12.86
C ALA A 211 5.10 -5.75 13.11
N ALA A 212 5.35 -4.61 12.45
CA ALA A 212 6.53 -3.80 12.69
C ALA A 212 6.56 -3.25 14.12
N HIS A 213 5.42 -2.83 14.65
CA HIS A 213 5.31 -2.28 16.00
C HIS A 213 5.53 -3.31 17.11
N TRP A 214 5.26 -4.60 16.85
CA TRP A 214 5.47 -5.67 17.83
C TRP A 214 6.94 -6.04 18.00
N LYS A 215 7.74 -5.95 16.96
CA LYS A 215 9.19 -6.21 17.04
C LYS A 215 9.91 -5.20 17.95
N TYR A 216 9.42 -3.97 18.01
CA TYR A 216 9.98 -2.92 18.88
C TYR A 216 9.67 -3.17 20.37
N LYS A 217 8.50 -3.74 20.71
CA LYS A 217 8.10 -4.03 22.11
C LYS A 217 8.83 -5.20 22.75
N THR A 218 9.32 -6.16 21.98
CA THR A 218 10.04 -7.33 22.52
C THR A 218 11.53 -7.09 22.74
N GLY A 219 12.07 -5.98 22.25
CA GLY A 219 13.52 -5.66 22.31
C GLY A 219 13.93 -4.56 23.29
N SER A 220 13.01 -3.69 23.70
CA SER A 220 13.28 -2.62 24.65
C SER A 220 12.23 -2.67 25.76
N GLY A 221 12.66 -2.89 27.00
CA GLY A 221 11.82 -2.90 28.19
C GLY A 221 11.24 -1.53 28.58
N GLU A 222 11.05 -0.63 27.62
CA GLU A 222 10.44 0.68 27.77
C GLU A 222 8.93 0.61 27.59
N GLY A 223 8.20 1.20 28.53
CA GLY A 223 6.75 1.31 28.54
C GLY A 223 6.16 2.00 27.31
N THR A 224 4.86 1.87 27.13
CA THR A 224 4.05 2.43 26.04
C THR A 224 4.35 3.92 25.86
N LYS A 225 4.89 4.32 24.69
CA LYS A 225 5.10 5.74 24.40
C LYS A 225 3.76 6.44 24.15
N PRO A 226 3.59 7.73 24.51
CA PRO A 226 2.44 8.53 24.09
C PRO A 226 2.31 8.47 22.55
N GLY A 227 1.16 8.08 22.04
CA GLY A 227 0.90 7.85 20.61
C GLY A 227 0.79 6.38 20.19
N ASP A 228 1.26 5.42 20.99
CA ASP A 228 1.03 4.00 20.71
C ASP A 228 -0.43 3.59 20.95
N GLU A 229 -1.14 4.29 21.84
CA GLU A 229 -2.58 4.05 22.09
C GLU A 229 -3.43 4.44 20.88
N GLU A 230 -3.13 5.53 20.20
CA GLU A 230 -3.81 5.90 18.95
C GLU A 230 -3.56 4.89 17.84
N LYS A 231 -2.31 4.38 17.75
CA LYS A 231 -1.92 3.35 16.79
C LYS A 231 -2.67 2.03 17.00
N PHE A 232 -3.08 1.71 18.22
CA PHE A 232 -3.89 0.53 18.49
C PHE A 232 -5.40 0.82 18.48
N ALA A 233 -5.80 2.08 18.59
CA ALA A 233 -7.21 2.46 18.56
C ALA A 233 -7.89 2.07 17.24
N TRP A 234 -7.20 2.25 16.09
CA TRP A 234 -7.75 1.84 14.80
C TRP A 234 -7.88 0.31 14.66
N ILE A 235 -6.92 -0.46 15.23
CA ILE A 235 -7.02 -1.93 15.28
C ILE A 235 -8.20 -2.35 16.14
N ARG A 236 -8.39 -1.67 17.28
CA ARG A 236 -9.53 -1.91 18.15
C ARG A 236 -10.84 -1.59 17.44
N ARG A 237 -10.94 -0.46 16.75
CA ARG A 237 -12.09 -0.12 15.89
C ARG A 237 -12.35 -1.17 14.81
N LEU A 238 -11.29 -1.66 14.15
CA LEU A 238 -11.40 -2.74 13.16
C LEU A 238 -12.01 -4.01 13.77
N LEU A 239 -11.61 -4.36 15.00
CA LEU A 239 -12.16 -5.52 15.73
C LEU A 239 -13.57 -5.27 16.24
N GLU A 240 -13.91 -4.04 16.64
CA GLU A 240 -15.25 -3.61 17.09
C GLU A 240 -16.24 -3.60 15.92
N THR A 241 -15.90 -3.01 14.78
CA THR A 241 -16.73 -3.03 13.56
C THR A 241 -17.03 -4.47 13.11
N GLN A 242 -16.11 -5.39 13.34
CA GLN A 242 -16.32 -6.82 13.08
C GLN A 242 -17.36 -7.47 14.00
N GLN A 243 -17.57 -6.95 15.21
CA GLN A 243 -18.55 -7.51 16.16
C GLN A 243 -19.99 -7.06 15.86
N GLU A 244 -20.13 -5.89 15.21
CA GLU A 244 -21.43 -5.24 14.97
C GLU A 244 -22.00 -5.53 13.56
N SER A 245 -21.18 -6.01 12.61
CA SER A 245 -21.60 -6.30 11.24
C SER A 245 -21.68 -7.78 10.93
N ASP A 246 -22.64 -8.18 10.10
CA ASP A 246 -22.68 -9.53 9.53
C ASP A 246 -21.38 -9.82 8.74
N ALA A 247 -20.98 -11.08 8.66
CA ALA A 247 -19.74 -11.47 8.00
C ALA A 247 -19.69 -11.01 6.52
N GLN A 248 -20.82 -10.99 5.83
CA GLN A 248 -20.91 -10.52 4.44
C GLN A 248 -20.69 -9.02 4.31
N ASP A 249 -21.29 -8.22 5.20
CA ASP A 249 -21.14 -6.77 5.23
C ASP A 249 -19.71 -6.37 5.61
N PHE A 250 -19.09 -7.08 6.56
CA PHE A 250 -17.70 -6.88 6.92
C PHE A 250 -16.77 -7.10 5.73
N PHE A 251 -16.96 -8.17 4.96
CA PHE A 251 -16.13 -8.44 3.77
C PHE A 251 -16.41 -7.47 2.62
N HIS A 252 -17.64 -7.02 2.46
CA HIS A 252 -17.99 -5.99 1.47
C HIS A 252 -17.28 -4.68 1.79
N ASN A 253 -17.37 -4.21 3.03
CA ASN A 253 -16.70 -2.99 3.51
C ASN A 253 -15.18 -3.10 3.41
N LEU A 254 -14.62 -4.30 3.64
CA LEU A 254 -13.19 -4.57 3.49
C LEU A 254 -12.70 -4.39 2.05
N LYS A 255 -13.53 -4.75 1.06
CA LYS A 255 -13.23 -4.56 -0.36
C LYS A 255 -13.41 -3.11 -0.80
N VAL A 256 -14.46 -2.43 -0.34
CA VAL A 256 -14.72 -1.03 -0.69
C VAL A 256 -13.54 -0.14 -0.28
N ASP A 257 -13.02 -0.30 0.94
CA ASP A 257 -11.87 0.49 1.43
C ASP A 257 -10.57 0.25 0.63
N MET A 258 -10.45 -0.88 -0.06
CA MET A 258 -9.27 -1.16 -0.89
C MET A 258 -9.23 -0.42 -2.23
N PHE A 259 -10.39 -0.06 -2.76
CA PHE A 259 -10.54 0.38 -4.15
C PHE A 259 -11.15 1.77 -4.30
N ALA A 260 -11.65 2.36 -3.22
CA ALA A 260 -12.26 3.68 -3.27
C ALA A 260 -11.20 4.75 -3.54
N ASP A 261 -11.48 5.63 -4.50
CA ASP A 261 -10.84 6.93 -4.56
C ASP A 261 -11.18 7.67 -3.26
N GLU A 262 -10.21 8.40 -2.72
CA GLU A 262 -10.35 9.07 -1.43
C GLU A 262 -10.74 10.53 -1.65
N VAL A 263 -11.68 11.03 -0.84
CA VAL A 263 -11.99 12.46 -0.74
C VAL A 263 -11.57 12.97 0.64
N PHE A 264 -11.00 14.17 0.66
CA PHE A 264 -10.56 14.82 1.89
C PHE A 264 -11.59 15.89 2.26
N VAL A 265 -12.13 15.78 3.47
CA VAL A 265 -13.10 16.74 4.03
C VAL A 265 -12.46 17.40 5.25
N PHE A 266 -12.70 18.71 5.41
CA PHE A 266 -12.13 19.47 6.52
C PHE A 266 -13.19 19.70 7.60
N SER A 267 -12.80 19.47 8.86
CA SER A 267 -13.60 19.90 10.00
C SER A 267 -13.54 21.43 10.14
N PRO A 268 -14.49 22.08 10.84
CA PRO A 268 -14.39 23.51 11.16
C PRO A 268 -13.14 23.88 11.95
N LYS A 269 -12.47 22.92 12.60
CA LYS A 269 -11.21 23.10 13.32
C LYS A 269 -9.98 22.95 12.44
N GLY A 270 -10.16 22.60 11.15
CA GLY A 270 -9.08 22.37 10.20
C GLY A 270 -8.54 20.93 10.18
N ASP A 271 -9.15 19.98 10.90
CA ASP A 271 -8.75 18.59 10.83
C ASP A 271 -9.12 18.01 9.47
N VAL A 272 -8.19 17.26 8.87
CA VAL A 272 -8.42 16.57 7.59
C VAL A 272 -8.97 15.18 7.86
N ILE A 273 -10.16 14.89 7.33
CA ILE A 273 -10.82 13.59 7.44
C ILE A 273 -10.86 12.96 6.06
N ASN A 274 -10.28 11.77 5.96
CA ASN A 274 -10.26 10.99 4.72
C ASN A 274 -11.48 10.08 4.66
N LEU A 275 -12.25 10.17 3.57
CA LEU A 275 -13.44 9.38 3.32
C LEU A 275 -13.36 8.72 1.93
N PRO A 276 -14.01 7.57 1.70
CA PRO A 276 -14.12 6.99 0.37
C PRO A 276 -14.91 7.90 -0.56
N ALA A 277 -14.56 7.92 -1.85
CA ALA A 277 -15.34 8.63 -2.86
C ALA A 277 -16.78 8.09 -2.89
N GLY A 278 -17.74 9.01 -2.88
CA GLY A 278 -19.16 8.68 -2.75
C GLY A 278 -19.69 8.70 -1.32
N ALA A 279 -18.83 8.96 -0.32
CA ALA A 279 -19.25 9.18 1.05
C ALA A 279 -20.21 10.37 1.16
N THR A 280 -21.16 10.24 2.05
CA THR A 280 -22.22 11.22 2.32
C THR A 280 -21.88 12.07 3.55
N PRO A 281 -22.61 13.18 3.81
CA PRO A 281 -22.48 13.93 5.07
C PRO A 281 -22.74 13.06 6.31
N ILE A 282 -23.54 12.01 6.20
CA ILE A 282 -23.79 11.07 7.29
C ILE A 282 -22.52 10.29 7.61
N ASP A 283 -21.81 9.78 6.59
CA ASP A 283 -20.54 9.07 6.76
C ASP A 283 -19.50 9.98 7.41
N PHE A 284 -19.46 11.26 7.03
CA PHE A 284 -18.59 12.26 7.66
C PHE A 284 -18.93 12.46 9.14
N ALA A 285 -20.20 12.59 9.50
CA ALA A 285 -20.61 12.76 10.89
C ALA A 285 -20.23 11.56 11.77
N TYR A 286 -20.46 10.34 11.26
CA TYR A 286 -20.05 9.11 11.95
C TYR A 286 -18.53 8.94 12.03
N SER A 287 -17.78 9.44 11.05
CA SER A 287 -16.31 9.40 11.11
C SER A 287 -15.72 10.29 12.20
N ILE A 288 -16.42 11.37 12.57
CA ILE A 288 -16.05 12.25 13.69
C ILE A 288 -16.36 11.56 15.02
N HIS A 289 -17.63 11.20 15.24
CA HIS A 289 -18.08 10.51 16.45
C HIS A 289 -19.50 9.97 16.25
N SER A 290 -19.79 8.76 16.75
CA SER A 290 -21.12 8.15 16.64
C SER A 290 -22.24 8.99 17.27
N ALA A 291 -21.96 9.75 18.34
CA ALA A 291 -22.94 10.67 18.93
C ALA A 291 -23.32 11.81 17.97
N ILE A 292 -22.39 12.30 17.14
CA ILE A 292 -22.66 13.32 16.13
C ILE A 292 -23.49 12.70 14.98
N GLY A 293 -23.11 11.53 14.50
CA GLY A 293 -23.86 10.79 13.48
C GLY A 293 -25.31 10.52 13.93
N ASN A 294 -25.52 10.10 15.17
CA ASN A 294 -26.85 9.82 15.73
C ASN A 294 -27.69 11.09 16.00
N SER A 295 -27.08 12.27 16.04
CA SER A 295 -27.77 13.54 16.27
C SER A 295 -28.13 14.30 14.99
N MET A 296 -27.78 13.77 13.81
CA MET A 296 -28.15 14.38 12.53
C MET A 296 -29.66 14.26 12.29
N VAL A 297 -30.27 15.38 11.89
CA VAL A 297 -31.69 15.49 11.55
C VAL A 297 -31.81 15.66 10.04
#